data_a261e9986a160ab485482c8b3c08f075
#
_entry.id   a261e9986a160ab485482c8b3c08f075
#
_cell.length_a   1.000
_cell.length_b   1.000
_cell.length_c   1.000
_cell.angle_alpha   90.00
_cell.angle_beta   90.00
_cell.angle_gamma   90.00
#
_symmetry.space_group_name_H-M   'P 1'
#
loop_
_entity.id
_entity.type
_entity.pdbx_description
1 polymer ?
#
loop_
_entity_poly.entity_id
_entity_poly.type
_entity_poly.pdbx_seq_one_letter_code
_entity_poly.pdbx_strand_id
1 'polypeptide(L)'
;PFILDLLDTPIRDLDEDTPDTTLIGYLETQKSSLIGTVMSLPFKAIGAITSLFSSDDEEEGNDTINPFQLSRKQSSLVQGLKKAVIANVDKKTGVTTVSVTMQDPMVCAIIADTVIYKLQEKVTSYRTTKAENDCKYWEQIHAERQRDYIKAQQAYAKYVDTNKNIARQSELIERERLQNEMNLAFQVYNNVATQLQLARAKVQEAKPAFAVVEPASVPLNPSGTSRKMILIGIVFLAVAGAA
;
A
#
# COMPACT_ATOMS: atom_id res chain seq x y z
N PRO A 1 4.86 0.68 -6.83
CA PRO A 1 3.63 1.51 -6.87
C PRO A 1 3.64 2.59 -5.79
N PHE A 2 3.66 2.26 -4.47
CA PHE A 2 3.54 3.22 -3.37
C PHE A 2 4.58 4.36 -3.41
N ILE A 3 5.86 4.03 -3.59
CA ILE A 3 6.93 5.03 -3.67
C ILE A 3 6.82 5.89 -4.95
N LEU A 4 6.32 5.34 -6.04
CA LEU A 4 6.08 6.10 -7.27
C LEU A 4 4.94 7.10 -7.08
N ASP A 5 3.87 6.70 -6.39
CA ASP A 5 2.77 7.59 -6.03
C ASP A 5 3.22 8.75 -5.11
N LEU A 6 4.32 8.58 -4.36
CA LEU A 6 4.92 9.65 -3.54
C LEU A 6 5.71 10.65 -4.40
N LEU A 7 6.36 10.21 -5.47
CA LEU A 7 7.14 11.11 -6.35
C LEU A 7 6.25 12.16 -7.04
N ASP A 8 5.00 11.82 -7.32
CA ASP A 8 4.02 12.72 -7.95
C ASP A 8 3.33 13.66 -6.93
N THR A 9 3.73 13.60 -5.65
CA THR A 9 3.11 14.45 -4.63
C THR A 9 3.55 15.90 -4.81
N PRO A 10 2.62 16.86 -4.89
CA PRO A 10 2.95 18.27 -4.92
C PRO A 10 3.52 18.70 -3.57
N ILE A 11 4.68 19.30 -3.57
CA ILE A 11 5.26 19.97 -2.42
C ILE A 11 4.91 21.45 -2.55
N ARG A 12 4.04 21.94 -1.69
CA ARG A 12 3.84 23.39 -1.53
C ARG A 12 4.95 23.91 -0.64
N ASP A 13 5.88 24.63 -1.23
CA ASP A 13 6.82 25.40 -0.45
C ASP A 13 6.08 26.58 0.18
N LEU A 14 6.34 26.85 1.48
CA LEU A 14 5.66 27.92 2.21
C LEU A 14 6.20 29.32 1.86
N ASP A 15 7.25 29.39 1.05
CA ASP A 15 7.72 30.63 0.49
C ASP A 15 6.92 30.98 -0.77
N GLU A 16 6.23 32.12 -0.72
CA GLU A 16 5.29 32.61 -1.77
C GLU A 16 5.91 32.75 -3.17
N ASP A 17 7.24 32.61 -3.33
CA ASP A 17 7.97 32.85 -4.58
C ASP A 17 8.39 31.56 -5.33
N THR A 18 8.14 30.35 -4.79
CA THR A 18 8.49 29.12 -5.49
C THR A 18 7.29 28.45 -6.14
N PRO A 19 7.36 28.07 -7.43
CA PRO A 19 6.26 27.38 -8.09
C PRO A 19 5.99 26.03 -7.42
N ASP A 20 4.73 25.62 -7.35
CA ASP A 20 4.27 24.30 -6.91
C ASP A 20 5.11 23.21 -7.62
N THR A 21 6.07 22.63 -6.91
CA THR A 21 7.01 21.64 -7.45
C THR A 21 6.60 20.27 -6.95
N THR A 22 6.65 19.27 -7.79
CA THR A 22 6.47 17.87 -7.36
C THR A 22 7.70 17.38 -6.58
N LEU A 23 7.52 16.36 -5.74
CA LEU A 23 8.65 15.76 -5.01
C LEU A 23 9.80 15.34 -5.94
N ILE A 24 9.50 14.87 -7.13
CA ILE A 24 10.52 14.52 -8.13
C ILE A 24 11.32 15.74 -8.56
N GLY A 25 10.67 16.85 -8.88
CA GLY A 25 11.33 18.11 -9.27
C GLY A 25 12.20 18.66 -8.14
N TYR A 26 11.72 18.62 -6.89
CA TYR A 26 12.50 19.00 -5.71
C TYR A 26 13.76 18.15 -5.54
N LEU A 27 13.65 16.82 -5.65
CA LEU A 27 14.79 15.90 -5.51
C LEU A 27 15.82 16.05 -6.65
N GLU A 28 15.37 16.38 -7.86
CA GLU A 28 16.25 16.66 -9.00
C GLU A 28 17.03 17.96 -8.81
N THR A 29 16.38 19.01 -8.33
CA THR A 29 17.01 20.30 -8.03
C THR A 29 18.07 20.14 -6.93
N GLN A 30 17.78 19.32 -5.91
CA GLN A 30 18.71 19.09 -4.80
C GLN A 30 19.99 18.32 -5.22
N LYS A 31 19.89 17.40 -6.20
CA LYS A 31 21.07 16.73 -6.77
C LYS A 31 22.05 17.72 -7.44
N SER A 32 21.54 18.73 -8.11
CA SER A 32 22.38 19.75 -8.75
C SER A 32 23.12 20.62 -7.72
N SER A 33 22.50 20.89 -6.57
CA SER A 33 23.12 21.66 -5.46
C SER A 33 24.26 20.89 -4.77
N LEU A 34 24.16 19.55 -4.68
CA LEU A 34 25.23 18.72 -4.06
C LEU A 34 26.50 18.67 -4.92
N ILE A 35 26.39 18.74 -6.25
CA ILE A 35 27.54 18.79 -7.15
C ILE A 35 28.32 20.08 -6.94
N GLY A 36 27.65 21.21 -6.67
CA GLY A 36 28.29 22.48 -6.34
C GLY A 36 29.10 22.48 -5.02
N THR A 37 28.66 21.70 -4.03
CA THR A 37 29.32 21.63 -2.71
C THR A 37 30.53 20.69 -2.72
N VAL A 38 30.55 19.66 -3.58
CA VAL A 38 31.68 18.71 -3.72
C VAL A 38 32.90 19.36 -4.41
N MET A 39 32.66 20.46 -5.14
CA MET A 39 33.76 21.17 -5.84
C MET A 39 34.78 21.88 -4.93
N SER A 40 34.54 21.88 -3.62
CA SER A 40 35.50 22.42 -2.61
C SER A 40 36.44 21.37 -2.00
N LEU A 41 36.41 20.12 -2.44
CA LEU A 41 37.33 19.07 -1.99
C LEU A 41 38.60 19.00 -2.83
N PRO A 42 39.77 18.62 -2.25
CA PRO A 42 41.04 18.59 -3.00
C PRO A 42 40.99 17.62 -4.18
N PHE A 43 41.45 18.09 -5.30
CA PHE A 43 41.34 17.63 -6.69
C PHE A 43 41.62 16.11 -6.95
N LYS A 44 42.27 15.41 -6.03
CA LYS A 44 42.61 13.98 -6.20
C LYS A 44 41.48 12.99 -5.88
N ALA A 45 40.42 13.43 -5.19
CA ALA A 45 39.25 12.60 -4.90
C ALA A 45 38.15 12.72 -5.96
N ILE A 46 38.22 13.72 -6.83
CA ILE A 46 37.20 14.06 -7.81
C ILE A 46 37.23 13.10 -9.02
N GLY A 47 38.43 12.61 -9.40
CA GLY A 47 38.59 11.73 -10.57
C GLY A 47 37.87 10.38 -10.51
N ALA A 48 37.63 9.86 -9.28
CA ALA A 48 36.89 8.59 -9.09
C ALA A 48 35.39 8.78 -9.03
N ILE A 49 34.90 9.99 -8.76
CA ILE A 49 33.49 10.29 -8.64
C ILE A 49 32.92 10.74 -10.01
N THR A 50 33.69 11.48 -10.80
CA THR A 50 33.27 11.96 -12.13
C THR A 50 33.15 10.82 -13.13
N SER A 51 33.94 9.74 -13.04
CA SER A 51 33.81 8.57 -13.91
C SER A 51 32.53 7.73 -13.66
N LEU A 52 31.85 7.94 -12.53
CA LEU A 52 30.55 7.30 -12.22
C LEU A 52 29.36 8.16 -12.67
N PHE A 53 29.58 9.43 -13.05
CA PHE A 53 28.54 10.39 -13.43
C PHE A 53 28.61 10.89 -14.87
N SER A 54 29.65 10.53 -15.62
CA SER A 54 29.78 10.85 -17.03
C SER A 54 29.33 9.67 -17.92
N SER A 55 28.05 9.38 -17.91
CA SER A 55 27.37 8.81 -19.07
C SER A 55 26.31 9.81 -19.49
N ASP A 56 26.70 10.65 -20.45
CA ASP A 56 25.80 11.41 -21.29
C ASP A 56 24.88 10.41 -22.01
N ASP A 57 23.68 10.27 -21.53
CA ASP A 57 22.53 9.88 -22.32
C ASP A 57 21.44 10.88 -21.94
N GLU A 58 21.44 12.00 -22.70
CA GLU A 58 20.29 12.88 -22.85
C GLU A 58 19.16 12.08 -23.56
N GLU A 59 18.49 11.21 -22.85
CA GLU A 59 17.13 10.84 -23.22
C GLU A 59 16.20 11.88 -22.59
N GLU A 60 15.78 12.85 -23.38
CA GLU A 60 14.53 13.59 -23.21
C GLU A 60 13.41 12.56 -23.11
N GLY A 61 13.14 12.10 -21.92
CA GLY A 61 12.11 11.11 -21.63
C GLY A 61 10.95 11.77 -20.93
N ASN A 62 9.90 12.03 -21.71
CA ASN A 62 8.48 12.06 -21.32
C ASN A 62 8.24 12.07 -19.80
N ASP A 63 7.62 13.14 -19.30
CA ASP A 63 7.27 13.40 -17.89
C ASP A 63 6.33 12.35 -17.22
N THR A 64 5.93 11.31 -17.95
CA THR A 64 5.07 10.25 -17.42
C THR A 64 5.90 9.12 -16.82
N ILE A 65 5.83 8.97 -15.49
CA ILE A 65 6.46 7.85 -14.78
C ILE A 65 5.80 6.54 -15.18
N ASN A 66 6.48 5.72 -15.98
CA ASN A 66 6.02 4.38 -16.30
C ASN A 66 6.53 3.41 -15.22
N PRO A 67 5.63 2.79 -14.40
CA PRO A 67 6.02 1.87 -13.32
C PRO A 67 6.81 0.64 -13.77
N PHE A 68 6.68 0.26 -15.05
CA PHE A 68 7.36 -0.90 -15.64
C PHE A 68 8.72 -0.56 -16.28
N GLN A 69 8.94 0.71 -16.59
CA GLN A 69 10.14 1.17 -17.29
C GLN A 69 10.63 2.49 -16.68
N LEU A 70 11.34 2.39 -15.56
CA LEU A 70 11.94 3.55 -14.91
C LEU A 70 13.27 3.89 -15.58
N SER A 71 13.51 5.17 -15.82
CA SER A 71 14.83 5.63 -16.25
C SER A 71 15.85 5.38 -15.13
N ARG A 72 17.15 5.40 -15.46
CA ARG A 72 18.22 5.25 -14.45
C ARG A 72 18.10 6.31 -13.35
N LYS A 73 17.79 7.55 -13.75
CA LYS A 73 17.56 8.69 -12.83
C LYS A 73 16.38 8.41 -11.88
N GLN A 74 15.22 8.04 -12.44
CA GLN A 74 14.02 7.69 -11.66
C GLN A 74 14.26 6.50 -10.74
N SER A 75 14.97 5.47 -11.20
CA SER A 75 15.31 4.31 -10.36
C SER A 75 16.19 4.70 -9.18
N SER A 76 17.17 5.59 -9.36
CA SER A 76 18.02 6.06 -8.28
C SER A 76 17.25 6.91 -7.25
N LEU A 77 16.30 7.74 -7.70
CA LEU A 77 15.41 8.52 -6.83
C LEU A 77 14.50 7.62 -6.00
N VAL A 78 13.88 6.62 -6.64
CA VAL A 78 13.05 5.61 -5.96
C VAL A 78 13.84 4.87 -4.89
N GLN A 79 15.09 4.47 -5.19
CA GLN A 79 15.96 3.81 -4.20
C GLN A 79 16.36 4.73 -3.04
N GLY A 80 16.65 6.00 -3.35
CA GLY A 80 16.93 7.02 -2.34
C GLY A 80 15.72 7.21 -1.41
N LEU A 81 14.54 7.36 -1.96
CA LEU A 81 13.31 7.55 -1.20
C LEU A 81 12.94 6.31 -0.36
N LYS A 82 13.19 5.10 -0.88
CA LYS A 82 13.03 3.85 -0.10
C LYS A 82 13.91 3.78 1.13
N LYS A 83 15.10 4.38 1.08
CA LYS A 83 16.01 4.44 2.23
C LYS A 83 15.65 5.58 3.18
N ALA A 84 15.11 6.66 2.64
CA ALA A 84 14.72 7.84 3.40
C ALA A 84 13.43 7.64 4.21
N VAL A 85 12.50 6.80 3.71
CA VAL A 85 11.20 6.51 4.33
C VAL A 85 11.21 5.10 4.91
N ILE A 86 11.13 5.00 6.24
CA ILE A 86 11.11 3.73 6.97
C ILE A 86 9.80 3.64 7.76
N ALA A 87 9.06 2.57 7.55
CA ALA A 87 7.88 2.24 8.36
C ALA A 87 8.16 1.01 9.22
N ASN A 88 7.96 1.13 10.52
CA ASN A 88 8.13 0.04 11.48
C ASN A 88 6.82 -0.22 12.24
N VAL A 89 6.44 -1.48 12.34
CA VAL A 89 5.22 -1.90 13.04
C VAL A 89 5.61 -2.60 14.34
N ASP A 90 5.22 -2.04 15.47
CA ASP A 90 5.33 -2.73 16.76
C ASP A 90 4.20 -3.76 16.88
N LYS A 91 4.57 -5.03 16.87
CA LYS A 91 3.63 -6.16 16.95
C LYS A 91 2.92 -6.27 18.29
N LYS A 92 3.45 -5.65 19.36
CA LYS A 92 2.85 -5.71 20.70
C LYS A 92 1.77 -4.66 20.87
N THR A 93 2.03 -3.45 20.41
CA THR A 93 1.12 -2.31 20.54
C THR A 93 0.22 -2.09 19.32
N GLY A 94 0.59 -2.65 18.16
CA GLY A 94 -0.07 -2.41 16.88
C GLY A 94 0.23 -1.02 16.32
N VAL A 95 1.10 -0.23 16.95
CA VAL A 95 1.48 1.11 16.51
C VAL A 95 2.42 1.01 15.31
N THR A 96 2.13 1.76 14.27
CA THR A 96 3.02 1.93 13.11
C THR A 96 3.74 3.27 13.22
N THR A 97 5.06 3.23 13.30
CA THR A 97 5.91 4.42 13.31
C THR A 97 6.48 4.62 11.91
N VAL A 98 6.23 5.79 11.34
CA VAL A 98 6.81 6.22 10.06
C VAL A 98 7.92 7.22 10.33
N SER A 99 9.13 6.93 9.88
CA SER A 99 10.30 7.81 10.00
C SER A 99 10.73 8.25 8.60
N VAL A 100 10.87 9.55 8.41
CA VAL A 100 11.36 10.16 7.17
C VAL A 100 12.62 10.93 7.45
N THR A 101 13.63 10.78 6.61
CA THR A 101 14.92 11.46 6.73
C THR A 101 15.21 12.21 5.43
N MET A 102 15.23 13.54 5.49
CA MET A 102 15.51 14.42 4.34
C MET A 102 16.49 15.50 4.74
N GLN A 103 17.01 16.26 3.76
CA GLN A 103 17.94 17.36 4.02
C GLN A 103 17.21 18.59 4.53
N ASP A 104 16.03 18.86 3.99
CA ASP A 104 15.18 19.98 4.39
C ASP A 104 14.18 19.54 5.47
N PRO A 105 14.13 20.20 6.62
CA PRO A 105 13.24 19.85 7.72
C PRO A 105 11.75 20.06 7.37
N MET A 106 11.41 21.07 6.54
CA MET A 106 10.03 21.31 6.12
C MET A 106 9.54 20.23 5.18
N VAL A 107 10.33 19.91 4.14
CA VAL A 107 10.03 18.84 3.18
C VAL A 107 9.96 17.49 3.90
N CYS A 108 10.81 17.26 4.91
CA CYS A 108 10.76 16.07 5.76
C CYS A 108 9.39 15.89 6.42
N ALA A 109 8.84 16.95 7.02
CA ALA A 109 7.53 16.91 7.68
C ALA A 109 6.38 16.71 6.69
N ILE A 110 6.40 17.41 5.53
CA ILE A 110 5.38 17.28 4.48
C ILE A 110 5.36 15.84 3.93
N ILE A 111 6.53 15.26 3.66
CA ILE A 111 6.62 13.90 3.16
C ILE A 111 6.14 12.91 4.22
N ALA A 112 6.49 13.09 5.50
CA ALA A 112 6.03 12.21 6.57
C ALA A 112 4.49 12.18 6.66
N ASP A 113 3.85 13.35 6.62
CA ASP A 113 2.39 13.45 6.64
C ASP A 113 1.76 12.82 5.39
N THR A 114 2.31 13.10 4.21
CA THR A 114 1.86 12.51 2.95
C THR A 114 1.99 10.98 2.94
N VAL A 115 3.09 10.45 3.47
CA VAL A 115 3.30 8.99 3.60
C VAL A 115 2.26 8.37 4.50
N ILE A 116 1.95 8.99 5.64
CA ILE A 116 0.93 8.53 6.57
C ILE A 116 -0.44 8.52 5.86
N TYR A 117 -0.81 9.61 5.21
CA TYR A 117 -2.09 9.72 4.48
C TYR A 117 -2.22 8.64 3.39
N LYS A 118 -1.23 8.53 2.52
CA LYS A 118 -1.23 7.52 1.44
C LYS A 118 -1.20 6.09 1.97
N LEU A 119 -0.50 5.83 3.08
CA LEU A 119 -0.48 4.53 3.72
C LEU A 119 -1.87 4.15 4.26
N GLN A 120 -2.54 5.08 4.94
CA GLN A 120 -3.91 4.91 5.41
C GLN A 120 -4.86 4.62 4.26
N GLU A 121 -4.80 5.41 3.19
CA GLU A 121 -5.60 5.22 1.98
C GLU A 121 -5.39 3.82 1.36
N LYS A 122 -4.14 3.42 1.13
CA LYS A 122 -3.81 2.11 0.52
C LYS A 122 -4.23 0.92 1.39
N VAL A 123 -4.00 1.01 2.70
CA VAL A 123 -4.42 -0.07 3.63
C VAL A 123 -5.93 -0.16 3.69
N THR A 124 -6.63 0.98 3.77
CA THR A 124 -8.10 1.02 3.75
C THR A 124 -8.65 0.42 2.46
N SER A 125 -8.18 0.92 1.33
CA SER A 125 -8.59 0.43 0.01
C SER A 125 -8.37 -1.08 -0.14
N TYR A 126 -7.18 -1.58 0.24
CA TYR A 126 -6.88 -3.01 0.17
C TYR A 126 -7.84 -3.86 1.02
N ARG A 127 -8.08 -3.46 2.28
CA ARG A 127 -8.97 -4.19 3.20
C ARG A 127 -10.42 -4.16 2.71
N THR A 128 -10.90 -2.99 2.29
CA THR A 128 -12.28 -2.82 1.80
C THR A 128 -12.50 -3.62 0.52
N THR A 129 -11.60 -3.51 -0.46
CA THR A 129 -11.71 -4.25 -1.73
C THR A 129 -11.72 -5.77 -1.50
N LYS A 130 -10.87 -6.27 -0.59
CA LYS A 130 -10.86 -7.69 -0.25
C LYS A 130 -12.18 -8.13 0.38
N ALA A 131 -12.69 -7.38 1.38
CA ALA A 131 -13.95 -7.71 2.04
C ALA A 131 -15.15 -7.64 1.06
N GLU A 132 -15.17 -6.66 0.14
CA GLU A 132 -16.18 -6.54 -0.90
C GLU A 132 -16.14 -7.72 -1.88
N ASN A 133 -14.95 -8.16 -2.29
CA ASN A 133 -14.80 -9.32 -3.17
C ASN A 133 -15.29 -10.60 -2.48
N ASP A 134 -14.96 -10.79 -1.21
CA ASP A 134 -15.44 -11.91 -0.41
C ASP A 134 -16.99 -11.86 -0.28
N CYS A 135 -17.56 -10.67 -0.07
CA CYS A 135 -19.01 -10.48 0.01
C CYS A 135 -19.69 -10.83 -1.33
N LYS A 136 -19.18 -10.34 -2.46
CA LYS A 136 -19.69 -10.67 -3.80
C LYS A 136 -19.66 -12.19 -4.08
N TYR A 137 -18.59 -12.86 -3.65
CA TYR A 137 -18.49 -14.31 -3.77
C TYR A 137 -19.62 -15.00 -3.01
N TRP A 138 -19.87 -14.61 -1.75
CA TRP A 138 -20.96 -15.20 -0.96
C TRP A 138 -22.35 -14.84 -1.50
N GLU A 139 -22.53 -13.67 -2.13
CA GLU A 139 -23.78 -13.30 -2.81
C GLU A 139 -24.07 -14.23 -4.01
N GLN A 140 -23.04 -14.55 -4.80
CA GLN A 140 -23.17 -15.49 -5.91
C GLN A 140 -23.55 -16.90 -5.44
N ILE A 141 -22.81 -17.41 -4.44
CA ILE A 141 -23.10 -18.74 -3.86
C ILE A 141 -24.50 -18.78 -3.26
N HIS A 142 -24.90 -17.74 -2.53
CA HIS A 142 -26.24 -17.65 -1.95
C HIS A 142 -27.34 -17.74 -3.02
N ALA A 143 -27.22 -16.99 -4.12
CA ALA A 143 -28.15 -17.03 -5.22
C ALA A 143 -28.18 -18.40 -5.94
N GLU A 144 -27.06 -19.13 -6.00
CA GLU A 144 -26.97 -20.48 -6.53
C GLU A 144 -27.69 -21.47 -5.61
N ARG A 145 -27.38 -21.47 -4.32
CA ARG A 145 -28.00 -22.39 -3.33
C ARG A 145 -29.50 -22.13 -3.16
N GLN A 146 -29.94 -20.88 -3.28
CA GLN A 146 -31.36 -20.56 -3.30
C GLN A 146 -32.08 -21.22 -4.48
N ARG A 147 -31.47 -21.18 -5.68
CA ARG A 147 -32.01 -21.85 -6.86
C ARG A 147 -32.08 -23.38 -6.70
N ASP A 148 -31.03 -23.95 -6.11
CA ASP A 148 -30.98 -25.40 -5.85
C ASP A 148 -32.07 -25.82 -4.86
N TYR A 149 -32.26 -25.08 -3.79
CA TYR A 149 -33.34 -25.31 -2.83
C TYR A 149 -34.71 -25.20 -3.49
N ILE A 150 -34.98 -24.16 -4.30
CA ILE A 150 -36.25 -23.99 -5.01
C ILE A 150 -36.52 -25.18 -5.97
N LYS A 151 -35.47 -25.64 -6.68
CA LYS A 151 -35.60 -26.82 -7.56
C LYS A 151 -35.94 -28.08 -6.78
N ALA A 152 -35.26 -28.34 -5.67
CA ALA A 152 -35.55 -29.51 -4.82
C ALA A 152 -36.95 -29.42 -4.22
N GLN A 153 -37.37 -28.23 -3.76
CA GLN A 153 -38.71 -27.98 -3.25
C GLN A 153 -39.82 -28.25 -4.33
N GLN A 154 -39.58 -27.75 -5.53
CA GLN A 154 -40.50 -27.99 -6.66
C GLN A 154 -40.58 -29.47 -7.05
N ALA A 155 -39.46 -30.18 -7.04
CA ALA A 155 -39.38 -31.60 -7.32
C ALA A 155 -40.22 -32.41 -6.30
N TYR A 156 -40.02 -32.12 -5.01
CA TYR A 156 -40.77 -32.73 -3.91
C TYR A 156 -42.27 -32.43 -4.03
N ALA A 157 -42.65 -31.14 -4.20
CA ALA A 157 -44.05 -30.73 -4.33
C ALA A 157 -44.76 -31.41 -5.51
N LYS A 158 -44.08 -31.39 -6.68
CA LYS A 158 -44.64 -32.06 -7.90
C LYS A 158 -44.86 -33.55 -7.67
N TYR A 159 -43.91 -34.21 -7.00
CA TYR A 159 -44.04 -35.63 -6.69
C TYR A 159 -45.25 -35.92 -5.79
N VAL A 160 -45.41 -35.14 -4.70
CA VAL A 160 -46.55 -35.28 -3.77
C VAL A 160 -47.87 -35.00 -4.43
N ASP A 161 -47.96 -33.96 -5.28
CA ASP A 161 -49.21 -33.60 -6.00
C ASP A 161 -49.61 -34.64 -7.02
N THR A 162 -48.64 -35.27 -7.68
CA THR A 162 -48.91 -36.30 -8.69
C THR A 162 -49.33 -37.64 -8.06
N ASN A 163 -48.81 -37.96 -6.89
CA ASN A 163 -48.98 -39.25 -6.21
C ASN A 163 -49.79 -39.10 -4.92
N LYS A 164 -51.07 -38.65 -5.02
CA LYS A 164 -51.93 -38.40 -3.85
C LYS A 164 -52.29 -39.66 -3.04
N ASN A 165 -52.32 -40.86 -3.70
CA ASN A 165 -52.66 -42.14 -3.06
C ASN A 165 -51.44 -43.07 -3.10
N ILE A 166 -50.42 -42.78 -2.30
CA ILE A 166 -49.21 -43.60 -2.22
C ILE A 166 -49.52 -44.87 -1.40
N ALA A 167 -49.62 -46.00 -2.06
CA ALA A 167 -49.84 -47.31 -1.42
C ALA A 167 -48.62 -48.23 -1.57
N ARG A 168 -47.68 -47.93 -2.50
CA ARG A 168 -46.51 -48.77 -2.78
C ARG A 168 -45.32 -48.32 -1.98
N GLN A 169 -44.58 -49.29 -1.40
CA GLN A 169 -43.37 -49.00 -0.61
C GLN A 169 -42.29 -48.25 -1.42
N SER A 170 -42.13 -48.53 -2.71
CA SER A 170 -41.21 -47.82 -3.59
C SER A 170 -41.52 -46.33 -3.76
N GLU A 171 -42.81 -45.97 -3.77
CA GLU A 171 -43.25 -44.57 -3.86
C GLU A 171 -43.03 -43.81 -2.56
N LEU A 172 -43.13 -44.48 -1.40
CA LEU A 172 -42.80 -43.94 -0.10
C LEU A 172 -41.30 -43.60 0.00
N ILE A 173 -40.45 -44.54 -0.45
CA ILE A 173 -39.00 -44.35 -0.46
C ILE A 173 -38.60 -43.15 -1.33
N GLU A 174 -39.20 -43.01 -2.53
CA GLU A 174 -38.91 -41.91 -3.43
C GLU A 174 -39.35 -40.55 -2.86
N ARG A 175 -40.51 -40.50 -2.20
CA ARG A 175 -40.96 -39.30 -1.48
C ARG A 175 -39.98 -38.91 -0.39
N GLU A 176 -39.53 -39.88 0.40
CA GLU A 176 -38.55 -39.65 1.48
C GLU A 176 -37.19 -39.18 0.93
N ARG A 177 -36.74 -39.74 -0.19
CA ARG A 177 -35.52 -39.30 -0.88
C ARG A 177 -35.61 -37.83 -1.29
N LEU A 178 -36.71 -37.44 -1.98
CA LEU A 178 -36.94 -36.05 -2.42
C LEU A 178 -37.07 -35.08 -1.24
N GLN A 179 -37.70 -35.52 -0.15
CA GLN A 179 -37.83 -34.72 1.07
C GLN A 179 -36.47 -34.51 1.72
N ASN A 180 -35.61 -35.55 1.79
CA ASN A 180 -34.26 -35.44 2.33
C ASN A 180 -33.38 -34.55 1.46
N GLU A 181 -33.50 -34.64 0.13
CA GLU A 181 -32.80 -33.76 -0.81
C GLU A 181 -33.20 -32.28 -0.62
N MET A 182 -34.50 -32.00 -0.50
CA MET A 182 -35.01 -30.67 -0.20
C MET A 182 -34.49 -30.14 1.15
N ASN A 183 -34.52 -30.98 2.21
CA ASN A 183 -34.04 -30.61 3.53
C ASN A 183 -32.54 -30.32 3.52
N LEU A 184 -31.75 -31.13 2.81
CA LEU A 184 -30.33 -30.90 2.64
C LEU A 184 -30.06 -29.58 1.91
N ALA A 185 -30.75 -29.34 0.80
CA ALA A 185 -30.63 -28.10 0.04
C ALA A 185 -31.00 -26.87 0.90
N PHE A 186 -32.03 -26.98 1.74
CA PHE A 186 -32.42 -25.93 2.68
C PHE A 186 -31.36 -25.66 3.73
N GLN A 187 -30.76 -26.72 4.32
CA GLN A 187 -29.67 -26.55 5.29
C GLN A 187 -28.45 -25.86 4.68
N VAL A 188 -28.07 -26.27 3.46
CA VAL A 188 -26.96 -25.63 2.74
C VAL A 188 -27.26 -24.16 2.44
N TYR A 189 -28.48 -23.87 1.96
CA TYR A 189 -28.93 -22.49 1.71
C TYR A 189 -28.83 -21.62 2.99
N ASN A 190 -29.33 -22.12 4.14
CA ASN A 190 -29.29 -21.39 5.41
C ASN A 190 -27.84 -21.17 5.90
N ASN A 191 -26.96 -22.16 5.74
CA ASN A 191 -25.55 -22.02 6.10
C ASN A 191 -24.87 -20.92 5.25
N VAL A 192 -25.15 -20.92 3.95
CA VAL A 192 -24.60 -19.89 3.05
C VAL A 192 -25.19 -18.51 3.34
N ALA A 193 -26.49 -18.43 3.66
CA ALA A 193 -27.12 -17.18 4.08
C ALA A 193 -26.45 -16.58 5.34
N THR A 194 -26.10 -17.43 6.31
CA THR A 194 -25.34 -17.02 7.49
C THR A 194 -23.96 -16.50 7.11
N GLN A 195 -23.22 -17.19 6.23
CA GLN A 195 -21.91 -16.73 5.77
C GLN A 195 -21.98 -15.40 5.02
N LEU A 196 -23.02 -15.19 4.22
CA LEU A 196 -23.27 -13.92 3.54
C LEU A 196 -23.49 -12.78 4.53
N GLN A 197 -24.25 -13.00 5.60
CA GLN A 197 -24.45 -11.99 6.64
C GLN A 197 -23.12 -11.64 7.34
N LEU A 198 -22.29 -12.65 7.64
CA LEU A 198 -20.96 -12.45 8.20
C LEU A 198 -20.04 -11.68 7.23
N ALA A 199 -20.09 -11.99 5.93
CA ALA A 199 -19.31 -11.28 4.92
C ALA A 199 -19.74 -9.81 4.80
N ARG A 200 -21.04 -9.53 4.86
CA ARG A 200 -21.59 -8.15 4.88
C ARG A 200 -21.14 -7.38 6.12
N ALA A 201 -21.14 -8.01 7.29
CA ALA A 201 -20.61 -7.40 8.50
C ALA A 201 -19.11 -7.07 8.36
N LYS A 202 -18.30 -7.97 7.80
CA LYS A 202 -16.88 -7.74 7.53
C LYS A 202 -16.61 -6.55 6.60
N VAL A 203 -17.47 -6.29 5.61
CA VAL A 203 -17.34 -5.09 4.75
C VAL A 203 -17.48 -3.81 5.59
N GLN A 204 -18.39 -3.80 6.55
CA GLN A 204 -18.56 -2.65 7.45
C GLN A 204 -17.36 -2.48 8.40
N GLU A 205 -16.82 -3.59 8.91
CA GLU A 205 -15.64 -3.60 9.79
C GLU A 205 -14.33 -3.28 9.04
N ALA A 206 -14.29 -3.50 7.71
CA ALA A 206 -13.09 -3.30 6.91
C ALA A 206 -12.71 -1.81 6.73
N LYS A 207 -13.59 -0.87 7.12
CA LYS A 207 -13.28 0.56 7.16
C LYS A 207 -12.43 0.86 8.41
N PRO A 208 -11.09 0.80 8.34
CA PRO A 208 -10.27 1.00 9.52
C PRO A 208 -10.38 2.44 9.99
N ALA A 209 -10.57 2.64 11.28
CA ALA A 209 -10.33 3.91 11.93
C ALA A 209 -8.83 3.98 12.27
N PHE A 210 -8.07 4.81 11.55
CA PHE A 210 -6.71 5.14 11.94
C PHE A 210 -6.75 6.33 12.89
N ALA A 211 -6.07 6.22 14.02
CA ALA A 211 -5.81 7.35 14.91
C ALA A 211 -4.35 7.75 14.76
N VAL A 212 -4.10 9.01 14.42
CA VAL A 212 -2.74 9.57 14.44
C VAL A 212 -2.43 9.91 15.89
N VAL A 213 -1.48 9.18 16.47
CA VAL A 213 -1.06 9.37 17.89
C VAL A 213 -0.13 10.57 17.98
N GLU A 214 0.81 10.69 17.03
CA GLU A 214 1.76 11.77 16.94
C GLU A 214 1.82 12.28 15.50
N PRO A 215 1.41 13.53 15.22
CA PRO A 215 1.47 14.10 13.88
C PRO A 215 2.91 14.40 13.48
N ALA A 216 3.16 14.45 12.16
CA ALA A 216 4.44 14.88 11.65
C ALA A 216 4.76 16.30 12.11
N SER A 217 5.96 16.53 12.61
CA SER A 217 6.45 17.84 13.06
C SER A 217 7.79 18.17 12.41
N VAL A 218 8.03 19.47 12.19
CA VAL A 218 9.29 19.92 11.63
C VAL A 218 10.39 19.71 12.66
N PRO A 219 11.45 18.91 12.36
CA PRO A 219 12.51 18.64 13.32
C PRO A 219 13.38 19.89 13.56
N LEU A 220 13.61 20.20 14.83
CA LEU A 220 14.46 21.33 15.23
C LEU A 220 15.95 21.00 15.18
N ASN A 221 16.30 19.72 15.29
CA ASN A 221 17.68 19.25 15.33
C ASN A 221 17.92 18.20 14.23
N PRO A 222 19.10 18.21 13.58
CA PRO A 222 19.46 17.18 12.61
C PRO A 222 19.65 15.83 13.32
N SER A 223 19.10 14.75 12.73
CA SER A 223 19.25 13.38 13.22
C SER A 223 20.60 12.75 12.82
N GLY A 224 21.36 13.38 11.92
CA GLY A 224 22.68 12.91 11.46
C GLY A 224 23.84 13.34 12.34
N THR A 225 25.03 12.83 12.00
CA THR A 225 26.29 13.21 12.67
C THR A 225 26.52 14.72 12.57
N SER A 226 26.74 15.38 13.69
CA SER A 226 26.90 16.84 13.70
C SER A 226 28.09 17.26 12.82
N ARG A 227 27.93 18.36 12.08
CA ARG A 227 29.00 18.90 11.22
C ARG A 227 30.31 19.09 11.95
N LYS A 228 30.27 19.41 13.27
CA LYS A 228 31.43 19.55 14.15
C LYS A 228 32.17 18.21 14.33
N MET A 229 31.48 17.09 14.48
CA MET A 229 32.07 15.76 14.59
C MET A 229 32.76 15.33 13.29
N ILE A 230 32.16 15.64 12.14
CA ILE A 230 32.78 15.37 10.83
C ILE A 230 34.07 16.19 10.67
N LEU A 231 34.02 17.46 11.03
CA LEU A 231 35.20 18.35 10.94
C LEU A 231 36.34 17.87 11.86
N ILE A 232 36.02 17.47 13.09
CA ILE A 232 36.99 16.88 14.03
C ILE A 232 37.59 15.59 13.45
N GLY A 233 36.75 14.73 12.84
CA GLY A 233 37.21 13.50 12.20
C GLY A 233 38.18 13.78 11.02
N ILE A 234 37.86 14.77 10.18
CA ILE A 234 38.73 15.17 9.05
C ILE A 234 40.07 15.73 9.56
N VAL A 235 40.04 16.61 10.57
CA VAL A 235 41.26 17.17 11.19
C VAL A 235 42.11 16.05 11.79
N PHE A 236 41.49 15.11 12.49
CA PHE A 236 42.22 13.97 13.08
C PHE A 236 42.90 13.10 12.01
N LEU A 237 42.17 12.80 10.90
CA LEU A 237 42.73 12.06 9.78
C LEU A 237 43.84 12.81 9.07
N ALA A 238 43.73 14.14 8.93
CA ALA A 238 44.77 14.96 8.34
C ALA A 238 46.06 14.97 9.18
N VAL A 239 45.93 15.05 10.51
CA VAL A 239 47.06 14.99 11.44
C VAL A 239 47.70 13.61 11.47
N ALA A 240 46.88 12.54 11.51
CA ALA A 240 47.39 11.17 11.51
C ALA A 240 48.06 10.75 10.19
N GLY A 241 47.66 11.37 9.06
CA GLY A 241 48.27 11.13 7.74
C GLY A 241 49.50 11.99 7.45
N ALA A 242 49.77 13.02 8.29
CA ALA A 242 50.93 13.90 8.17
C ALA A 242 52.09 13.51 9.13
N ALA A 243 51.85 12.54 10.04
CA ALA A 243 52.85 11.95 10.94
C ALA A 243 53.39 10.65 10.38
#